data_ce810e8809950c2cfef18f8af29e8899
#
_entry.id   ce810e8809950c2cfef18f8af29e8899
#
_cell.length_a   1.000
_cell.length_b   1.000
_cell.length_c   1.000
_cell.angle_alpha   90.00
_cell.angle_beta   90.00
_cell.angle_gamma   90.00
#
_symmetry.space_group_name_H-M   'P 1'
#
loop_
_entity.id
_entity.type
_entity.pdbx_description
1 polymer ?
#
loop_
_entity_poly.entity_id
_entity_poly.type
_entity_poly.pdbx_seq_one_letter_code
_entity_poly.pdbx_strand_id
1 'polypeptide(L)'
;MKEYDYMVVGQGLAGSSLALHLAWAGRSVVVVDQPARNQSSSVAAGLFNPVTGKLLSKTWRADELFPYTFEFYQRAERTVGGTFFHPKPIYRPFLSIEEQNQWMSAGPEWQPYLERVSPTSTFGGQVYDPYGGMILKSCGYVDVNRFVRGTREWFGARGSFVDDFVDDVQPMDQGVEWKNIRAKRVIFCTGCALPPVLSFLPVRPLKGETLTVKFAERPNLIYNRAVYAVPADPFYTIGATYQPTKWVPGITAEGRHELEEKLKSLIKIPFVVMNQKWGLRPSTPDRRPMLGTHPKYSNMLFFNGLGTKGVSLAPFFGRQMAFFLERMGQIEGSVNINRFKTLYSKFE
;
A
#
# COMPACT_ATOMS: atom_id res chain seq x y z
N MET A 1 2.36 -9.39 -33.69
CA MET A 1 1.59 -9.22 -32.44
C MET A 1 2.25 -10.08 -31.38
N LYS A 2 2.46 -9.54 -30.17
CA LYS A 2 3.01 -10.32 -29.05
C LYS A 2 1.87 -10.92 -28.24
N GLU A 3 1.99 -12.17 -27.84
CA GLU A 3 0.94 -12.89 -27.10
C GLU A 3 1.38 -13.16 -25.65
N TYR A 4 0.45 -12.95 -24.71
CA TYR A 4 0.67 -13.15 -23.28
C TYR A 4 -0.53 -13.87 -22.63
N ASP A 5 -0.28 -14.55 -21.52
CA ASP A 5 -1.37 -15.06 -20.68
C ASP A 5 -2.12 -13.90 -20.01
N TYR A 6 -1.38 -12.92 -19.52
CA TYR A 6 -1.92 -11.80 -18.76
C TYR A 6 -1.30 -10.46 -19.15
N MET A 7 -2.15 -9.45 -19.24
CA MET A 7 -1.78 -8.04 -19.32
C MET A 7 -2.16 -7.36 -18.00
N VAL A 8 -1.19 -6.83 -17.29
CA VAL A 8 -1.39 -6.06 -16.06
C VAL A 8 -1.25 -4.58 -16.38
N VAL A 9 -2.32 -3.82 -16.16
CA VAL A 9 -2.36 -2.38 -16.43
C VAL A 9 -2.24 -1.61 -15.11
N GLY A 10 -1.22 -0.77 -15.00
CA GLY A 10 -0.86 -0.05 -13.78
C GLY A 10 0.16 -0.82 -12.92
N GLN A 11 1.31 -0.20 -12.68
CA GLN A 11 2.44 -0.79 -11.96
C GLN A 11 2.71 -0.04 -10.64
N GLY A 12 1.68 0.10 -9.81
CA GLY A 12 1.83 0.43 -8.40
C GLY A 12 2.05 -0.84 -7.55
N LEU A 13 1.78 -0.76 -6.24
CA LEU A 13 1.86 -1.92 -5.34
C LEU A 13 0.99 -3.09 -5.80
N ALA A 14 -0.25 -2.83 -6.25
CA ALA A 14 -1.17 -3.88 -6.71
C ALA A 14 -0.63 -4.61 -7.93
N GLY A 15 -0.32 -3.86 -9.00
CA GLY A 15 0.15 -4.45 -10.26
C GLY A 15 1.51 -5.13 -10.13
N SER A 16 2.47 -4.52 -9.42
CA SER A 16 3.77 -5.15 -9.17
C SER A 16 3.63 -6.46 -8.40
N SER A 17 2.79 -6.48 -7.34
CA SER A 17 2.58 -7.71 -6.56
C SER A 17 1.90 -8.80 -7.37
N LEU A 18 0.85 -8.47 -8.11
CA LEU A 18 0.15 -9.43 -8.96
C LEU A 18 1.06 -9.97 -10.07
N ALA A 19 1.76 -9.09 -10.78
CA ALA A 19 2.64 -9.48 -11.87
C ALA A 19 3.73 -10.46 -11.42
N LEU A 20 4.33 -10.23 -10.24
CA LEU A 20 5.30 -11.16 -9.66
C LEU A 20 4.67 -12.52 -9.32
N HIS A 21 3.46 -12.56 -8.74
CA HIS A 21 2.79 -13.83 -8.45
C HIS A 21 2.52 -14.64 -9.73
N LEU A 22 2.05 -13.98 -10.78
CA LEU A 22 1.81 -14.64 -12.07
C LEU A 22 3.10 -15.13 -12.72
N ALA A 23 4.17 -14.31 -12.66
CA ALA A 23 5.48 -14.71 -13.15
C ALA A 23 6.06 -15.90 -12.36
N TRP A 24 5.91 -15.93 -11.04
CA TRP A 24 6.30 -17.07 -10.19
C TRP A 24 5.47 -18.33 -10.46
N ALA A 25 4.26 -18.19 -10.99
CA ALA A 25 3.45 -19.31 -11.47
C ALA A 25 3.82 -19.75 -12.91
N GLY A 26 4.88 -19.17 -13.48
CA GLY A 26 5.36 -19.52 -14.83
C GLY A 26 4.51 -18.96 -15.97
N ARG A 27 3.73 -17.89 -15.71
CA ARG A 27 2.88 -17.29 -16.72
C ARG A 27 3.60 -16.18 -17.50
N SER A 28 3.26 -16.07 -18.79
CA SER A 28 3.69 -14.95 -19.61
C SER A 28 2.86 -13.71 -19.26
N VAL A 29 3.55 -12.68 -18.77
CA VAL A 29 2.91 -11.45 -18.29
C VAL A 29 3.53 -10.25 -18.99
N VAL A 30 2.69 -9.35 -19.49
CA VAL A 30 3.11 -8.00 -19.87
C VAL A 30 2.55 -7.00 -18.86
N VAL A 31 3.40 -6.08 -18.41
CA VAL A 31 3.02 -4.97 -17.55
C VAL A 31 3.02 -3.69 -18.36
N VAL A 32 1.92 -2.95 -18.33
CA VAL A 32 1.79 -1.66 -19.02
C VAL A 32 1.50 -0.58 -17.98
N ASP A 33 2.33 0.45 -17.94
CA ASP A 33 2.17 1.57 -16.99
C ASP A 33 2.80 2.83 -17.54
N GLN A 34 2.28 3.99 -17.14
CA GLN A 34 2.87 5.28 -17.42
C GLN A 34 3.37 5.94 -16.11
N PRO A 35 4.64 5.75 -15.74
CA PRO A 35 5.18 6.12 -14.42
C PRO A 35 5.12 7.61 -14.09
N ALA A 36 5.08 8.49 -15.10
CA ALA A 36 5.07 9.95 -14.90
C ALA A 36 3.80 10.50 -14.26
N ARG A 37 2.70 9.73 -14.22
CA ARG A 37 1.46 10.16 -13.59
C ARG A 37 1.54 10.02 -12.08
N ASN A 38 0.88 10.94 -11.35
CA ASN A 38 0.86 10.93 -9.89
C ASN A 38 0.29 9.62 -9.35
N GLN A 39 1.15 8.83 -8.74
CA GLN A 39 0.84 7.51 -8.22
C GLN A 39 0.95 7.52 -6.70
N SER A 40 -0.06 7.01 -6.01
CA SER A 40 -0.02 6.89 -4.53
C SER A 40 1.17 6.08 -4.03
N SER A 41 1.63 5.10 -4.80
CA SER A 41 2.80 4.28 -4.44
C SER A 41 4.10 5.07 -4.37
N SER A 42 4.27 6.12 -5.20
CA SER A 42 5.48 6.95 -5.21
C SER A 42 5.60 7.91 -4.01
N VAL A 43 4.49 8.14 -3.31
CA VAL A 43 4.40 9.03 -2.14
C VAL A 43 4.31 8.25 -0.83
N ALA A 44 4.03 6.96 -0.91
CA ALA A 44 3.85 6.10 0.26
C ALA A 44 5.14 5.96 1.06
N ALA A 45 5.06 6.12 2.39
CA ALA A 45 6.18 5.82 3.30
C ALA A 45 6.47 4.32 3.45
N GLY A 46 5.59 3.49 2.91
CA GLY A 46 5.77 2.04 2.93
C GLY A 46 5.54 1.36 4.28
N LEU A 47 5.08 2.08 5.29
CA LEU A 47 4.90 1.55 6.65
C LEU A 47 3.85 0.43 6.67
N PHE A 48 4.20 -0.69 7.31
CA PHE A 48 3.26 -1.73 7.73
C PHE A 48 3.28 -1.89 9.24
N ASN A 49 2.09 -1.84 9.85
CA ASN A 49 1.94 -1.74 11.29
C ASN A 49 0.71 -2.55 11.74
N PRO A 50 0.87 -3.53 12.66
CA PRO A 50 -0.22 -4.35 13.14
C PRO A 50 -1.22 -3.60 14.03
N VAL A 51 -0.80 -2.50 14.67
CA VAL A 51 -1.64 -1.69 15.57
C VAL A 51 -1.85 -0.32 14.96
N THR A 52 -3.08 0.01 14.59
CA THR A 52 -3.39 1.22 13.84
C THR A 52 -4.57 2.01 14.41
N GLY A 53 -4.70 3.25 13.95
CA GLY A 53 -5.79 4.13 14.33
C GLY A 53 -5.61 4.79 15.70
N LYS A 54 -6.58 5.67 16.03
CA LYS A 54 -6.60 6.37 17.32
C LYS A 54 -6.90 5.43 18.48
N LEU A 55 -7.74 4.42 18.24
CA LEU A 55 -8.13 3.41 19.23
C LEU A 55 -7.14 2.26 19.35
N LEU A 56 -5.96 2.35 18.71
CA LEU A 56 -4.92 1.33 18.74
C LEU A 56 -5.47 -0.09 18.46
N SER A 57 -6.33 -0.20 17.46
CA SER A 57 -6.95 -1.47 17.10
C SER A 57 -6.04 -2.32 16.21
N LYS A 58 -6.22 -3.64 16.28
CA LYS A 58 -5.53 -4.58 15.40
C LYS A 58 -5.89 -4.31 13.94
N THR A 59 -4.90 -4.33 13.08
CA THR A 59 -5.12 -4.21 11.63
C THR A 59 -5.98 -5.39 11.14
N TRP A 60 -6.96 -5.10 10.31
CA TRP A 60 -7.81 -6.12 9.70
C TRP A 60 -6.96 -7.24 9.08
N ARG A 61 -7.24 -8.48 9.45
CA ARG A 61 -6.51 -9.70 9.03
C ARG A 61 -4.99 -9.65 9.29
N ALA A 62 -4.57 -8.99 10.34
CA ALA A 62 -3.14 -8.85 10.66
C ALA A 62 -2.43 -10.22 10.70
N ASP A 63 -3.07 -11.22 11.29
CA ASP A 63 -2.49 -12.56 11.52
C ASP A 63 -2.22 -13.33 10.20
N GLU A 64 -2.86 -12.92 9.10
CA GLU A 64 -2.65 -13.50 7.77
C GLU A 64 -1.78 -12.59 6.90
N LEU A 65 -2.04 -11.28 6.94
CA LEU A 65 -1.37 -10.31 6.09
C LEU A 65 0.11 -10.17 6.42
N PHE A 66 0.47 -10.08 7.71
CA PHE A 66 1.85 -9.76 8.07
C PHE A 66 2.82 -10.92 7.84
N PRO A 67 2.53 -12.18 8.23
CA PRO A 67 3.42 -13.27 7.87
C PRO A 67 3.65 -13.36 6.36
N TYR A 68 2.58 -13.19 5.57
CA TYR A 68 2.72 -13.21 4.13
C TYR A 68 3.44 -11.97 3.56
N THR A 69 3.33 -10.81 4.19
CA THR A 69 4.10 -9.61 3.82
C THR A 69 5.60 -9.88 3.90
N PHE A 70 6.07 -10.53 4.97
CA PHE A 70 7.47 -10.92 5.14
C PHE A 70 7.92 -11.91 4.05
N GLU A 71 7.17 -12.99 3.86
CA GLU A 71 7.46 -14.00 2.84
C GLU A 71 7.55 -13.38 1.43
N PHE A 72 6.55 -12.59 1.08
CA PHE A 72 6.46 -11.98 -0.24
C PHE A 72 7.62 -11.03 -0.55
N TYR A 73 7.89 -10.05 0.33
CA TYR A 73 8.92 -9.06 0.02
C TYR A 73 10.33 -9.66 0.05
N GLN A 74 10.61 -10.60 0.93
CA GLN A 74 11.88 -11.35 0.89
C GLN A 74 12.03 -12.14 -0.41
N ARG A 75 10.97 -12.78 -0.90
CA ARG A 75 10.98 -13.44 -2.20
C ARG A 75 11.15 -12.44 -3.34
N ALA A 76 10.47 -11.31 -3.27
CA ALA A 76 10.57 -10.25 -4.28
C ALA A 76 12.01 -9.71 -4.37
N GLU A 77 12.67 -9.42 -3.24
CA GLU A 77 14.10 -9.01 -3.22
C GLU A 77 15.00 -10.01 -3.92
N ARG A 78 14.82 -11.31 -3.67
CA ARG A 78 15.56 -12.37 -4.38
C ARG A 78 15.25 -12.42 -5.87
N THR A 79 14.04 -12.06 -6.28
CA THR A 79 13.59 -12.12 -7.67
C THR A 79 14.08 -10.92 -8.48
N VAL A 80 13.85 -9.70 -7.98
CA VAL A 80 14.10 -8.47 -8.74
C VAL A 80 15.44 -7.82 -8.41
N GLY A 81 16.09 -8.28 -7.35
CA GLY A 81 17.33 -7.70 -6.81
C GLY A 81 17.08 -6.47 -5.93
N GLY A 82 18.11 -6.09 -5.20
CA GLY A 82 18.10 -4.92 -4.31
C GLY A 82 17.50 -5.19 -2.93
N THR A 83 17.61 -4.18 -2.07
CA THR A 83 17.07 -4.22 -0.70
C THR A 83 16.05 -3.11 -0.55
N PHE A 84 14.81 -3.48 -0.26
CA PHE A 84 13.68 -2.57 -0.09
C PHE A 84 12.73 -2.97 1.03
N PHE A 85 12.88 -4.16 1.60
CA PHE A 85 12.09 -4.65 2.72
C PHE A 85 12.88 -4.48 4.02
N HIS A 86 12.36 -3.69 4.95
CA HIS A 86 13.03 -3.30 6.18
C HIS A 86 12.15 -3.61 7.40
N PRO A 87 12.19 -4.85 7.93
CA PRO A 87 11.64 -5.14 9.24
C PRO A 87 12.31 -4.24 10.29
N LYS A 88 11.51 -3.46 11.01
CA LYS A 88 12.01 -2.55 12.03
C LYS A 88 10.93 -2.33 13.10
N PRO A 89 11.28 -2.43 14.39
CA PRO A 89 10.33 -2.15 15.47
C PRO A 89 9.75 -0.73 15.39
N ILE A 90 8.50 -0.60 15.85
CA ILE A 90 7.80 0.68 15.94
C ILE A 90 7.56 0.98 17.40
N TYR A 91 7.98 2.16 17.84
CA TYR A 91 7.63 2.68 19.16
C TYR A 91 6.40 3.58 19.07
N ARG A 92 5.44 3.32 19.95
CA ARG A 92 4.22 4.13 20.11
C ARG A 92 4.14 4.63 21.56
N PRO A 93 4.39 5.93 21.79
CA PRO A 93 4.17 6.52 23.12
C PRO A 93 2.69 6.53 23.48
N PHE A 94 2.37 6.34 24.76
CA PHE A 94 1.02 6.50 25.30
C PHE A 94 0.68 7.97 25.49
N LEU A 95 -0.62 8.30 25.33
CA LEU A 95 -1.11 9.67 25.52
C LEU A 95 -1.67 9.90 26.91
N SER A 96 -1.95 8.84 27.67
CA SER A 96 -2.50 8.93 29.02
C SER A 96 -2.19 7.70 29.85
N ILE A 97 -2.44 7.78 31.15
CA ILE A 97 -2.34 6.65 32.09
C ILE A 97 -3.40 5.57 31.75
N GLU A 98 -4.59 5.96 31.31
CA GLU A 98 -5.64 5.03 30.91
C GLU A 98 -5.19 4.15 29.75
N GLU A 99 -4.57 4.75 28.75
CA GLU A 99 -4.03 4.01 27.60
C GLU A 99 -2.88 3.10 28.04
N GLN A 100 -1.99 3.58 28.90
CA GLN A 100 -0.93 2.78 29.51
C GLN A 100 -1.51 1.55 30.22
N ASN A 101 -2.49 1.73 31.11
CA ASN A 101 -3.12 0.65 31.87
C ASN A 101 -3.79 -0.37 30.95
N GLN A 102 -4.44 0.09 29.89
CA GLN A 102 -5.06 -0.79 28.89
C GLN A 102 -4.01 -1.70 28.24
N TRP A 103 -2.85 -1.17 27.90
CA TRP A 103 -1.79 -1.94 27.24
C TRP A 103 -0.94 -2.77 28.21
N MET A 104 -0.84 -2.38 29.48
CA MET A 104 -0.24 -3.21 30.51
C MET A 104 -1.04 -4.49 30.77
N SER A 105 -2.35 -4.49 30.53
CA SER A 105 -3.25 -5.65 30.64
C SER A 105 -3.58 -6.30 29.30
N ALA A 106 -2.81 -6.01 28.24
CA ALA A 106 -3.05 -6.55 26.90
C ALA A 106 -3.00 -8.08 26.88
N GLY A 107 -4.04 -8.69 26.31
CA GLY A 107 -4.21 -10.13 26.25
C GLY A 107 -3.25 -10.85 25.28
N PRO A 108 -3.28 -12.20 25.28
CA PRO A 108 -2.37 -13.02 24.49
C PRO A 108 -2.51 -12.82 22.98
N GLU A 109 -3.64 -12.30 22.49
CA GLU A 109 -3.88 -12.00 21.08
C GLU A 109 -2.93 -10.94 20.50
N TRP A 110 -2.25 -10.19 21.37
CA TRP A 110 -1.25 -9.18 20.99
C TRP A 110 0.18 -9.71 20.99
N GLN A 111 0.46 -10.89 21.56
CA GLN A 111 1.81 -11.47 21.65
C GLN A 111 2.54 -11.53 20.30
N PRO A 112 1.92 -11.80 19.16
CA PRO A 112 2.61 -11.81 17.88
C PRO A 112 3.13 -10.43 17.44
N TYR A 113 2.58 -9.34 18.03
CA TYR A 113 2.82 -7.97 17.60
C TYR A 113 3.42 -7.07 18.65
N LEU A 114 3.27 -7.45 19.91
CA LEU A 114 3.77 -6.68 21.05
C LEU A 114 5.10 -7.28 21.53
N GLU A 115 6.15 -6.48 21.48
CA GLU A 115 7.46 -6.87 22.00
C GLU A 115 7.57 -6.48 23.50
N ARG A 116 7.22 -5.24 23.81
CA ARG A 116 7.32 -4.70 25.17
C ARG A 116 6.33 -3.56 25.40
N VAL A 117 5.78 -3.50 26.62
CA VAL A 117 5.08 -2.34 27.16
C VAL A 117 5.94 -1.76 28.29
N SER A 118 6.18 -0.46 28.27
CA SER A 118 6.96 0.26 29.30
C SER A 118 6.08 1.31 29.95
N PRO A 119 5.87 1.27 31.27
CA PRO A 119 5.04 2.27 31.96
C PRO A 119 5.77 3.59 32.22
N THR A 120 7.06 3.64 31.94
CA THR A 120 7.90 4.83 32.11
C THR A 120 8.51 5.22 30.77
N SER A 121 8.93 6.47 30.66
CA SER A 121 9.65 6.98 29.50
C SER A 121 10.85 6.10 29.15
N THR A 122 10.91 5.65 27.89
CA THR A 122 12.01 4.80 27.39
C THR A 122 12.92 5.57 26.42
N PHE A 123 12.33 6.47 25.63
CA PHE A 123 13.03 7.23 24.61
C PHE A 123 12.88 8.75 24.82
N GLY A 124 12.74 9.19 26.06
CA GLY A 124 12.46 10.58 26.45
C GLY A 124 13.48 11.61 25.97
N GLY A 125 14.68 11.19 25.56
CA GLY A 125 15.63 12.04 24.84
C GLY A 125 15.22 12.38 23.42
N GLN A 126 14.48 11.48 22.75
CA GLN A 126 14.10 11.62 21.34
C GLN A 126 12.60 11.86 21.11
N VAL A 127 11.72 11.39 22.01
CA VAL A 127 10.25 11.51 21.88
C VAL A 127 9.59 12.01 23.15
N TYR A 128 8.35 12.50 23.00
CA TYR A 128 7.48 12.83 24.13
C TYR A 128 6.72 11.57 24.56
N ASP A 129 7.20 10.91 25.62
CA ASP A 129 6.63 9.68 26.15
C ASP A 129 6.47 9.67 27.68
N PRO A 130 5.84 10.70 28.31
CA PRO A 130 5.75 10.82 29.76
C PRO A 130 5.02 9.66 30.42
N TYR A 131 4.12 8.99 29.70
CA TYR A 131 3.39 7.82 30.17
C TYR A 131 4.00 6.50 29.65
N GLY A 132 5.27 6.52 29.19
CA GLY A 132 5.88 5.37 28.55
C GLY A 132 5.29 5.09 27.16
N GLY A 133 5.32 3.83 26.75
CA GLY A 133 4.86 3.41 25.43
C GLY A 133 5.02 1.93 25.19
N MET A 134 4.69 1.52 23.95
CA MET A 134 4.87 0.13 23.53
C MET A 134 5.82 0.01 22.34
N ILE A 135 6.59 -1.05 22.32
CA ILE A 135 7.39 -1.48 21.17
C ILE A 135 6.62 -2.58 20.45
N LEU A 136 6.37 -2.35 19.17
CA LEU A 136 5.73 -3.31 18.29
C LEU A 136 6.78 -4.06 17.47
N LYS A 137 6.54 -5.36 17.27
CA LYS A 137 7.28 -6.25 16.37
C LYS A 137 6.39 -6.71 15.21
N SER A 138 6.91 -7.53 14.31
CA SER A 138 6.23 -7.94 13.08
C SER A 138 5.74 -6.74 12.26
N CYS A 139 6.54 -5.69 12.22
CA CYS A 139 6.26 -4.42 11.57
C CYS A 139 7.53 -3.87 10.89
N GLY A 140 7.41 -2.75 10.21
CA GLY A 140 8.51 -2.14 9.49
C GLY A 140 8.05 -1.30 8.31
N TYR A 141 8.91 -1.18 7.30
CA TYR A 141 8.56 -0.47 6.08
C TYR A 141 9.16 -1.13 4.83
N VAL A 142 8.55 -0.82 3.70
CA VAL A 142 9.05 -1.15 2.36
C VAL A 142 9.44 0.15 1.67
N ASP A 143 10.62 0.24 1.10
CA ASP A 143 10.92 1.27 0.12
C ASP A 143 10.13 0.97 -1.15
N VAL A 144 8.92 1.54 -1.21
CA VAL A 144 7.96 1.27 -2.29
C VAL A 144 8.52 1.70 -3.64
N ASN A 145 9.29 2.79 -3.67
CA ASN A 145 9.88 3.28 -4.92
C ASN A 145 10.93 2.29 -5.46
N ARG A 146 11.77 1.75 -4.59
CA ARG A 146 12.75 0.71 -4.99
C ARG A 146 12.07 -0.58 -5.42
N PHE A 147 11.06 -1.03 -4.68
CA PHE A 147 10.28 -2.22 -5.04
C PHE A 147 9.62 -2.09 -6.42
N VAL A 148 8.89 -1.00 -6.66
CA VAL A 148 8.20 -0.75 -7.93
C VAL A 148 9.21 -0.61 -9.07
N ARG A 149 10.29 0.15 -8.87
CA ARG A 149 11.35 0.31 -9.86
C ARG A 149 12.05 -1.03 -10.18
N GLY A 150 12.49 -1.77 -9.17
CA GLY A 150 13.14 -3.08 -9.39
C GLY A 150 12.23 -4.07 -10.12
N THR A 151 10.92 -4.08 -9.79
CA THR A 151 9.94 -4.88 -10.53
C THR A 151 9.83 -4.44 -11.99
N ARG A 152 9.81 -3.14 -12.26
CA ARG A 152 9.79 -2.58 -13.62
C ARG A 152 11.02 -2.99 -14.42
N GLU A 153 12.19 -2.82 -13.84
CA GLU A 153 13.47 -3.18 -14.46
C GLU A 153 13.53 -4.69 -14.75
N TRP A 154 13.03 -5.50 -13.83
CA TRP A 154 12.99 -6.95 -13.99
C TRP A 154 12.08 -7.39 -15.14
N PHE A 155 10.89 -6.82 -15.31
CA PHE A 155 10.01 -7.08 -16.46
C PHE A 155 10.55 -6.43 -17.74
N GLY A 156 11.17 -5.26 -17.66
CA GLY A 156 11.79 -4.56 -18.80
C GLY A 156 12.91 -5.37 -19.41
N ALA A 157 13.80 -5.94 -18.59
CA ALA A 157 14.90 -6.80 -19.05
C ALA A 157 14.42 -8.09 -19.78
N ARG A 158 13.15 -8.44 -19.61
CA ARG A 158 12.50 -9.59 -20.27
C ARG A 158 11.61 -9.17 -21.46
N GLY A 159 11.63 -7.88 -21.82
CA GLY A 159 10.76 -7.34 -22.88
C GLY A 159 9.26 -7.40 -22.56
N SER A 160 8.93 -7.45 -21.27
CA SER A 160 7.58 -7.61 -20.75
C SER A 160 7.08 -6.39 -19.95
N PHE A 161 7.72 -5.24 -20.11
CA PHE A 161 7.24 -3.93 -19.64
C PHE A 161 7.08 -2.98 -20.81
N VAL A 162 5.97 -2.24 -20.80
CA VAL A 162 5.66 -1.21 -21.79
C VAL A 162 5.35 0.09 -21.06
N ASP A 163 6.14 1.13 -21.35
CA ASP A 163 5.91 2.49 -20.83
C ASP A 163 4.89 3.19 -21.72
N ASP A 164 3.62 3.04 -21.34
CA ASP A 164 2.52 3.62 -22.10
C ASP A 164 1.25 3.74 -21.23
N PHE A 165 0.32 4.55 -21.70
CA PHE A 165 -0.98 4.72 -21.07
C PHE A 165 -2.05 3.88 -21.77
N VAL A 166 -2.81 3.15 -20.95
CA VAL A 166 -3.96 2.36 -21.43
C VAL A 166 -5.24 3.11 -21.06
N ASP A 167 -5.88 3.70 -22.06
CA ASP A 167 -7.17 4.38 -21.94
C ASP A 167 -8.33 3.44 -22.28
N ASP A 168 -8.14 2.55 -23.26
CA ASP A 168 -9.10 1.55 -23.67
C ASP A 168 -8.41 0.25 -24.06
N VAL A 169 -9.11 -0.87 -23.91
CA VAL A 169 -8.68 -2.20 -24.31
C VAL A 169 -9.82 -2.87 -25.04
N GLN A 170 -9.56 -3.38 -26.23
CA GLN A 170 -10.59 -4.03 -27.04
C GLN A 170 -10.86 -5.45 -26.54
N PRO A 171 -12.10 -5.77 -26.09
CA PRO A 171 -12.47 -7.14 -25.78
C PRO A 171 -12.62 -7.95 -27.07
N MET A 172 -12.07 -9.16 -27.04
CA MET A 172 -12.17 -10.15 -28.13
C MET A 172 -12.93 -11.37 -27.61
N ASP A 173 -13.41 -12.24 -28.51
CA ASP A 173 -14.07 -13.50 -28.11
C ASP A 173 -13.15 -14.36 -27.21
N GLN A 174 -11.86 -14.37 -27.51
CA GLN A 174 -10.85 -15.08 -26.74
C GLN A 174 -9.70 -14.17 -26.34
N GLY A 175 -9.93 -13.32 -25.31
CA GLY A 175 -8.91 -12.46 -24.76
C GLY A 175 -9.16 -10.98 -24.98
N VAL A 176 -8.11 -10.21 -24.98
CA VAL A 176 -8.10 -8.75 -25.16
C VAL A 176 -6.98 -8.36 -26.12
N GLU A 177 -7.20 -7.25 -26.82
CA GLU A 177 -6.20 -6.66 -27.70
C GLU A 177 -5.96 -5.19 -27.33
N TRP A 178 -4.71 -4.80 -27.31
CA TRP A 178 -4.28 -3.41 -27.13
C TRP A 178 -3.02 -3.16 -27.95
N LYS A 179 -3.12 -2.26 -28.93
CA LYS A 179 -2.03 -1.99 -29.90
C LYS A 179 -1.52 -3.29 -30.54
N ASN A 180 -0.25 -3.64 -30.35
CA ASN A 180 0.39 -4.85 -30.87
C ASN A 180 0.50 -5.99 -29.84
N ILE A 181 -0.27 -5.89 -28.75
CA ILE A 181 -0.30 -6.86 -27.65
C ILE A 181 -1.65 -7.57 -27.64
N ARG A 182 -1.63 -8.91 -27.54
CA ARG A 182 -2.79 -9.74 -27.25
C ARG A 182 -2.56 -10.47 -25.94
N ALA A 183 -3.57 -10.52 -25.07
CA ALA A 183 -3.52 -11.29 -23.82
C ALA A 183 -4.83 -12.06 -23.62
N LYS A 184 -4.75 -13.22 -22.95
CA LYS A 184 -5.96 -13.99 -22.60
C LYS A 184 -6.85 -13.21 -21.65
N ARG A 185 -6.26 -12.43 -20.73
CA ARG A 185 -6.97 -11.57 -19.77
C ARG A 185 -6.19 -10.31 -19.48
N VAL A 186 -6.91 -9.22 -19.21
CA VAL A 186 -6.35 -7.98 -18.69
C VAL A 186 -6.78 -7.78 -17.24
N ILE A 187 -5.85 -7.33 -16.41
CA ILE A 187 -6.11 -6.99 -15.00
C ILE A 187 -5.72 -5.54 -14.76
N PHE A 188 -6.71 -4.70 -14.45
CA PHE A 188 -6.51 -3.29 -14.17
C PHE A 188 -6.15 -3.06 -12.71
N CYS A 189 -4.97 -2.51 -12.48
CA CYS A 189 -4.40 -2.14 -11.19
C CYS A 189 -4.14 -0.63 -11.09
N THR A 190 -5.03 0.17 -11.64
CA THR A 190 -4.82 1.58 -12.02
C THR A 190 -5.04 2.58 -10.88
N GLY A 191 -5.32 2.12 -9.67
CA GLY A 191 -5.52 3.01 -8.51
C GLY A 191 -6.70 3.97 -8.73
N CYS A 192 -6.46 5.28 -8.61
CA CYS A 192 -7.50 6.29 -8.83
C CYS A 192 -7.72 6.63 -10.32
N ALA A 193 -6.84 6.21 -11.22
CA ALA A 193 -6.96 6.45 -12.65
C ALA A 193 -7.78 5.32 -13.31
N LEU A 194 -9.09 5.32 -13.10
CA LEU A 194 -9.97 4.31 -13.69
C LEU A 194 -10.19 4.58 -15.17
N PRO A 195 -9.96 3.60 -16.06
CA PRO A 195 -10.40 3.70 -17.45
C PRO A 195 -11.94 3.71 -17.53
N PRO A 196 -12.52 4.27 -18.62
CA PRO A 196 -13.98 4.40 -18.76
C PRO A 196 -14.75 3.08 -18.52
N VAL A 197 -14.21 1.96 -18.98
CA VAL A 197 -14.79 0.62 -18.79
C VAL A 197 -14.95 0.23 -17.31
N LEU A 198 -14.19 0.83 -16.41
CA LEU A 198 -14.23 0.58 -14.95
C LEU A 198 -14.86 1.73 -14.14
N SER A 199 -15.51 2.71 -14.80
CA SER A 199 -16.11 3.87 -14.12
C SER A 199 -17.18 3.53 -13.08
N PHE A 200 -17.75 2.33 -13.14
CA PHE A 200 -18.71 1.81 -12.15
C PHE A 200 -18.09 1.43 -10.82
N LEU A 201 -16.77 1.28 -10.75
CA LEU A 201 -16.10 0.89 -9.49
C LEU A 201 -16.18 2.03 -8.45
N PRO A 202 -16.61 1.73 -7.22
CA PRO A 202 -16.75 2.75 -6.18
C PRO A 202 -15.40 3.15 -5.54
N VAL A 203 -14.42 3.48 -6.37
CA VAL A 203 -13.13 4.01 -5.89
C VAL A 203 -13.31 5.44 -5.42
N ARG A 204 -12.92 5.72 -4.18
CA ARG A 204 -12.96 7.04 -3.56
C ARG A 204 -11.54 7.55 -3.37
N PRO A 205 -11.08 8.52 -4.16
CA PRO A 205 -9.77 9.12 -3.97
C PRO A 205 -9.66 9.76 -2.58
N LEU A 206 -8.64 9.36 -1.83
CA LEU A 206 -8.34 9.90 -0.51
C LEU A 206 -6.99 10.60 -0.58
N LYS A 207 -6.99 11.93 -0.54
CA LYS A 207 -5.76 12.71 -0.56
C LYS A 207 -4.98 12.55 0.74
N GLY A 208 -3.67 12.46 0.61
CA GLY A 208 -2.72 12.54 1.71
C GLY A 208 -1.44 13.22 1.30
N GLU A 209 -0.89 13.98 2.23
CA GLU A 209 0.38 14.67 2.07
C GLU A 209 1.41 14.10 3.04
N THR A 210 2.67 14.15 2.64
CA THR A 210 3.82 13.72 3.45
C THR A 210 4.92 14.76 3.36
N LEU A 211 5.74 14.85 4.42
CA LEU A 211 6.96 15.63 4.42
C LEU A 211 8.17 14.72 4.29
N THR A 212 9.20 15.19 3.60
CA THR A 212 10.56 14.64 3.70
C THR A 212 11.33 15.53 4.65
N VAL A 213 11.87 14.97 5.73
CA VAL A 213 12.62 15.73 6.74
C VAL A 213 14.02 15.17 6.93
N LYS A 214 14.95 16.04 7.37
CA LYS A 214 16.26 15.66 7.86
C LYS A 214 16.29 15.96 9.36
N PHE A 215 16.52 14.94 10.18
CA PHE A 215 16.74 15.09 11.61
C PHE A 215 18.18 15.46 11.92
N ALA A 216 18.39 16.20 13.02
CA ALA A 216 19.73 16.55 13.50
C ALA A 216 20.50 15.30 13.98
N GLU A 217 19.79 14.32 14.56
CA GLU A 217 20.30 13.00 14.89
C GLU A 217 19.32 11.90 14.42
N ARG A 218 19.82 10.70 14.21
CA ARG A 218 19.02 9.60 13.68
C ARG A 218 18.07 9.03 14.74
N PRO A 219 16.74 8.99 14.50
CA PRO A 219 15.80 8.27 15.36
C PRO A 219 16.19 6.80 15.54
N ASN A 220 16.15 6.30 16.78
CA ASN A 220 16.52 4.92 17.10
C ASN A 220 15.55 3.91 16.47
N LEU A 221 14.26 4.22 16.51
CA LEU A 221 13.17 3.38 16.01
C LEU A 221 12.30 4.16 15.02
N ILE A 222 11.33 3.46 14.44
CA ILE A 222 10.21 4.13 13.79
C ILE A 222 9.29 4.64 14.90
N TYR A 223 9.08 5.96 14.97
CA TYR A 223 8.14 6.56 15.90
C TYR A 223 6.79 6.76 15.22
N ASN A 224 5.71 6.34 15.87
CA ASN A 224 4.37 6.37 15.28
C ASN A 224 3.28 6.74 16.30
N ARG A 225 2.87 8.01 16.30
CA ARG A 225 1.71 8.50 17.04
C ARG A 225 1.18 9.76 16.37
N ALA A 226 -0.10 9.78 15.94
CA ALA A 226 -0.70 10.83 15.11
C ALA A 226 -0.01 11.03 13.74
N VAL A 227 1.30 10.96 13.69
CA VAL A 227 2.14 10.83 12.48
C VAL A 227 3.12 9.67 12.66
N TYR A 228 3.75 9.27 11.58
CA TYR A 228 4.89 8.37 11.59
C TYR A 228 6.16 9.08 11.10
N ALA A 229 7.32 8.64 11.60
CA ALA A 229 8.62 9.00 11.07
C ALA A 229 9.30 7.72 10.55
N VAL A 230 9.25 7.51 9.24
CA VAL A 230 9.77 6.32 8.56
C VAL A 230 11.07 6.65 7.83
N PRO A 231 12.14 5.85 7.99
CA PRO A 231 13.38 6.07 7.25
C PRO A 231 13.17 6.08 5.73
N ALA A 232 13.82 7.05 5.08
CA ALA A 232 13.92 7.20 3.62
C ALA A 232 15.32 7.75 3.31
N ASP A 233 16.32 6.95 3.59
CA ASP A 233 17.74 7.30 3.69
C ASP A 233 18.25 8.24 2.58
N PRO A 234 18.92 9.36 2.91
CA PRO A 234 19.35 9.81 4.25
C PRO A 234 18.30 10.59 5.05
N PHE A 235 17.07 10.68 4.57
CA PHE A 235 15.96 11.44 5.14
C PHE A 235 14.95 10.53 5.84
N TYR A 236 13.83 11.17 6.25
CA TYR A 236 12.67 10.49 6.81
C TYR A 236 11.40 10.98 6.12
N THR A 237 10.46 10.07 5.90
CA THR A 237 9.11 10.41 5.45
C THR A 237 8.19 10.54 6.67
N ILE A 238 7.59 11.71 6.82
CA ILE A 238 6.63 12.03 7.87
C ILE A 238 5.24 12.03 7.25
N GLY A 239 4.29 11.39 7.89
CA GLY A 239 2.93 11.33 7.31
C GLY A 239 1.88 10.74 8.22
N ALA A 240 0.70 10.83 7.77
CA ALA A 240 0.25 11.56 6.60
C ALA A 240 -1.02 12.34 6.94
N THR A 241 -1.29 13.38 6.20
CA THR A 241 -2.62 14.00 6.26
C THR A 241 -3.69 13.05 5.74
N TYR A 242 -4.95 13.32 6.10
CA TYR A 242 -6.10 12.50 5.74
C TYR A 242 -7.27 13.37 5.30
N GLN A 243 -7.44 13.55 3.98
CA GLN A 243 -8.48 14.40 3.40
C GLN A 243 -9.40 13.58 2.49
N PRO A 244 -10.53 13.07 3.01
CA PRO A 244 -11.44 12.22 2.24
C PRO A 244 -12.34 12.98 1.27
N THR A 245 -12.58 14.27 1.55
CA THR A 245 -13.50 15.12 0.76
C THR A 245 -12.91 16.52 0.63
N LYS A 246 -13.42 17.30 -0.34
CA LYS A 246 -13.07 18.74 -0.53
C LYS A 246 -11.56 19.00 -0.65
N TRP A 247 -10.81 18.05 -1.20
CA TRP A 247 -9.38 18.24 -1.43
C TRP A 247 -9.13 18.94 -2.77
N VAL A 248 -8.03 19.66 -2.82
CA VAL A 248 -7.50 20.24 -4.07
C VAL A 248 -6.22 19.50 -4.50
N PRO A 249 -5.95 19.38 -5.81
CA PRO A 249 -4.68 18.85 -6.28
C PRO A 249 -3.49 19.68 -5.77
N GLY A 250 -2.35 19.01 -5.54
CA GLY A 250 -1.13 19.68 -5.09
C GLY A 250 -0.88 19.56 -3.59
N ILE A 251 0.25 20.08 -3.17
CA ILE A 251 0.64 20.27 -1.77
C ILE A 251 -0.04 21.52 -1.21
N THR A 252 -0.28 21.55 0.11
CA THR A 252 -0.94 22.69 0.77
C THR A 252 -0.14 23.18 1.97
N ALA A 253 -0.25 24.48 2.28
CA ALA A 253 0.38 25.06 3.46
C ALA A 253 -0.23 24.48 4.75
N GLU A 254 -1.54 24.24 4.76
CA GLU A 254 -2.27 23.63 5.87
C GLU A 254 -1.79 22.21 6.14
N GLY A 255 -1.61 21.40 5.07
CA GLY A 255 -1.09 20.04 5.18
C GLY A 255 0.33 20.01 5.74
N ARG A 256 1.18 20.95 5.31
CA ARG A 256 2.52 21.12 5.86
C ARG A 256 2.48 21.47 7.34
N HIS A 257 1.71 22.48 7.71
CA HIS A 257 1.58 22.94 9.10
C HIS A 257 1.06 21.81 10.00
N GLU A 258 -0.01 21.11 9.57
CA GLU A 258 -0.55 19.95 10.30
C GLU A 258 0.52 18.91 10.61
N LEU A 259 1.34 18.54 9.62
CA LEU A 259 2.36 17.51 9.78
C LEU A 259 3.54 17.98 10.64
N GLU A 260 3.95 19.25 10.52
CA GLU A 260 5.00 19.83 11.35
C GLU A 260 4.59 19.87 12.82
N GLU A 261 3.37 20.32 13.13
CA GLU A 261 2.87 20.37 14.51
C GLU A 261 2.72 18.97 15.13
N LYS A 262 2.19 18.01 14.37
CA LYS A 262 2.11 16.62 14.83
C LYS A 262 3.50 16.01 15.04
N LEU A 263 4.47 16.33 14.21
CA LEU A 263 5.83 15.85 14.36
C LEU A 263 6.49 16.45 15.61
N LYS A 264 6.37 17.75 15.83
CA LYS A 264 6.86 18.45 17.03
C LYS A 264 6.23 17.91 18.33
N SER A 265 4.95 17.50 18.27
CA SER A 265 4.28 16.89 19.43
C SER A 265 4.73 15.45 19.72
N LEU A 266 5.36 14.78 18.76
CA LEU A 266 5.84 13.40 18.89
C LEU A 266 7.36 13.35 19.18
N ILE A 267 8.16 14.10 18.42
CA ILE A 267 9.63 13.98 18.38
C ILE A 267 10.27 15.27 18.91
N LYS A 268 11.24 15.10 19.81
CA LYS A 268 12.06 16.19 20.37
C LYS A 268 13.27 16.53 19.51
N ILE A 269 13.71 15.60 18.65
CA ILE A 269 14.87 15.79 17.78
C ILE A 269 14.61 16.95 16.81
N PRO A 270 15.48 17.95 16.74
CA PRO A 270 15.37 19.03 15.76
C PRO A 270 15.37 18.51 14.34
N PHE A 271 14.57 19.11 13.48
CA PHE A 271 14.45 18.71 12.08
C PHE A 271 14.32 19.89 11.13
N VAL A 272 14.66 19.63 9.86
CA VAL A 272 14.45 20.54 8.74
C VAL A 272 13.58 19.86 7.69
N VAL A 273 12.56 20.57 7.21
CA VAL A 273 11.70 20.08 6.13
C VAL A 273 12.41 20.31 4.80
N MET A 274 12.67 19.23 4.08
CA MET A 274 13.37 19.23 2.80
C MET A 274 12.42 19.27 1.61
N ASN A 275 11.26 18.60 1.73
CA ASN A 275 10.29 18.51 0.63
C ASN A 275 8.90 18.15 1.18
N GLN A 276 7.86 18.39 0.36
CA GLN A 276 6.49 17.98 0.60
C GLN A 276 5.96 17.27 -0.64
N LYS A 277 5.21 16.18 -0.45
CA LYS A 277 4.59 15.41 -1.52
C LYS A 277 3.12 15.17 -1.22
N TRP A 278 2.36 14.89 -2.27
CA TRP A 278 0.94 14.53 -2.14
C TRP A 278 0.59 13.37 -3.06
N GLY A 279 -0.46 12.63 -2.72
CA GLY A 279 -0.96 11.53 -3.54
C GLY A 279 -2.39 11.16 -3.19
N LEU A 280 -3.04 10.46 -4.13
CA LEU A 280 -4.41 9.98 -4.00
C LEU A 280 -4.41 8.47 -3.74
N ARG A 281 -4.85 8.08 -2.58
CA ARG A 281 -5.02 6.66 -2.22
C ARG A 281 -6.33 6.15 -2.80
N PRO A 282 -6.34 5.05 -3.55
CA PRO A 282 -7.57 4.43 -4.05
C PRO A 282 -8.30 3.75 -2.89
N SER A 283 -9.18 4.47 -2.23
CA SER A 283 -9.98 3.94 -1.14
C SER A 283 -11.31 3.39 -1.65
N THR A 284 -11.98 2.59 -0.82
CA THR A 284 -13.31 2.01 -1.06
C THR A 284 -14.25 2.42 0.05
N PRO A 285 -15.58 2.33 -0.12
CA PRO A 285 -16.53 2.67 0.93
C PRO A 285 -16.30 1.92 2.25
N ASP A 286 -15.94 0.66 2.18
CA ASP A 286 -15.69 -0.23 3.32
C ASP A 286 -14.19 -0.38 3.68
N ARG A 287 -13.31 0.35 3.00
CA ARG A 287 -11.85 0.33 3.20
C ARG A 287 -11.19 -1.03 2.97
N ARG A 288 -11.83 -1.91 2.19
CA ARG A 288 -11.29 -3.22 1.78
C ARG A 288 -10.93 -3.22 0.30
N PRO A 289 -9.95 -4.01 -0.13
CA PRO A 289 -9.61 -4.17 -1.55
C PRO A 289 -10.83 -4.56 -2.40
N MET A 290 -10.76 -4.27 -3.67
CA MET A 290 -11.75 -4.72 -4.66
C MET A 290 -11.05 -5.59 -5.70
N LEU A 291 -11.48 -6.84 -5.79
CA LEU A 291 -11.05 -7.80 -6.77
C LEU A 291 -12.27 -8.34 -7.52
N GLY A 292 -12.11 -8.61 -8.79
CA GLY A 292 -13.22 -9.24 -9.52
C GLY A 292 -13.08 -9.20 -11.03
N THR A 293 -14.05 -9.83 -11.66
CA THR A 293 -14.23 -9.82 -13.10
C THR A 293 -15.23 -8.72 -13.46
N HIS A 294 -15.01 -8.09 -14.60
CA HIS A 294 -15.95 -7.11 -15.15
C HIS A 294 -17.31 -7.78 -15.43
N PRO A 295 -18.45 -7.16 -15.06
CA PRO A 295 -19.76 -7.80 -15.22
C PRO A 295 -20.09 -8.26 -16.64
N LYS A 296 -19.68 -7.49 -17.65
CA LYS A 296 -19.94 -7.75 -19.06
C LYS A 296 -18.82 -8.52 -19.77
N TYR A 297 -17.55 -8.33 -19.36
CA TYR A 297 -16.39 -8.86 -20.07
C TYR A 297 -15.59 -9.81 -19.17
N SER A 298 -15.73 -11.11 -19.39
CA SER A 298 -15.11 -12.16 -18.55
C SER A 298 -13.57 -12.19 -18.61
N ASN A 299 -12.99 -11.60 -19.64
CA ASN A 299 -11.55 -11.46 -19.85
C ASN A 299 -10.96 -10.15 -19.32
N MET A 300 -11.80 -9.26 -18.75
CA MET A 300 -11.38 -8.04 -18.09
C MET A 300 -11.59 -8.16 -16.59
N LEU A 301 -10.55 -7.94 -15.82
CA LEU A 301 -10.55 -8.05 -14.36
C LEU A 301 -9.93 -6.80 -13.75
N PHE A 302 -10.05 -6.67 -12.44
CA PHE A 302 -9.43 -5.57 -11.70
C PHE A 302 -8.99 -6.00 -10.32
N PHE A 303 -7.92 -5.37 -9.87
CA PHE A 303 -7.38 -5.46 -8.53
C PHE A 303 -7.02 -4.06 -8.03
N ASN A 304 -7.85 -3.50 -7.16
CA ASN A 304 -7.79 -2.10 -6.77
C ASN A 304 -8.26 -1.88 -5.32
N GLY A 305 -8.36 -0.62 -4.87
CA GLY A 305 -8.98 -0.28 -3.60
C GLY A 305 -8.09 -0.53 -2.37
N LEU A 306 -6.76 -0.53 -2.51
CA LEU A 306 -5.83 -0.84 -1.40
C LEU A 306 -5.75 0.25 -0.32
N GLY A 307 -6.26 1.46 -0.60
CA GLY A 307 -6.35 2.55 0.37
C GLY A 307 -5.00 2.90 1.00
N THR A 308 -4.96 2.91 2.33
CA THR A 308 -3.78 3.29 3.13
C THR A 308 -2.87 2.13 3.51
N LYS A 309 -3.24 0.89 3.19
CA LYS A 309 -2.55 -0.33 3.64
C LYS A 309 -2.01 -1.19 2.48
N GLY A 310 -1.73 -0.55 1.34
CA GLY A 310 -1.30 -1.23 0.13
C GLY A 310 -0.09 -2.15 0.31
N VAL A 311 0.84 -1.80 1.20
CA VAL A 311 2.06 -2.59 1.46
C VAL A 311 1.76 -4.01 1.95
N SER A 312 0.79 -4.18 2.85
CA SER A 312 0.39 -5.50 3.35
C SER A 312 -0.73 -6.14 2.54
N LEU A 313 -1.63 -5.33 1.98
CA LEU A 313 -2.77 -5.84 1.21
C LEU A 313 -2.39 -6.33 -0.19
N ALA A 314 -1.46 -5.63 -0.87
CA ALA A 314 -1.09 -5.96 -2.24
C ALA A 314 -0.47 -7.36 -2.37
N PRO A 315 0.48 -7.78 -1.52
CA PRO A 315 1.01 -9.14 -1.57
C PRO A 315 -0.06 -10.22 -1.41
N PHE A 316 -0.84 -10.13 -0.35
CA PHE A 316 -1.81 -11.15 0.02
C PHE A 316 -2.94 -11.29 -1.01
N PHE A 317 -3.54 -10.16 -1.38
CA PHE A 317 -4.63 -10.18 -2.35
C PHE A 317 -4.13 -10.31 -3.80
N GLY A 318 -2.88 -9.95 -4.08
CA GLY A 318 -2.21 -10.30 -5.33
C GLY A 318 -2.08 -11.81 -5.53
N ARG A 319 -1.72 -12.56 -4.46
CA ARG A 319 -1.73 -14.02 -4.47
C ARG A 319 -3.14 -14.56 -4.69
N GLN A 320 -4.13 -14.06 -3.97
CA GLN A 320 -5.51 -14.51 -4.12
C GLN A 320 -6.04 -14.27 -5.55
N MET A 321 -5.70 -13.11 -6.14
CA MET A 321 -6.05 -12.81 -7.53
C MET A 321 -5.35 -13.75 -8.52
N ALA A 322 -4.06 -14.05 -8.31
CA ALA A 322 -3.34 -15.01 -9.14
C ALA A 322 -3.96 -16.41 -9.04
N PHE A 323 -4.30 -16.90 -7.86
CA PHE A 323 -4.98 -18.18 -7.68
C PHE A 323 -6.34 -18.22 -8.38
N PHE A 324 -7.11 -17.14 -8.30
CA PHE A 324 -8.38 -17.03 -9.02
C PHE A 324 -8.17 -17.09 -10.55
N LEU A 325 -7.19 -16.38 -11.07
CA LEU A 325 -6.85 -16.39 -12.50
C LEU A 325 -6.44 -17.78 -12.99
N GLU A 326 -5.76 -18.54 -12.16
CA GLU A 326 -5.31 -19.91 -12.44
C GLU A 326 -6.38 -20.98 -12.13
N ARG A 327 -7.61 -20.58 -11.74
CA ARG A 327 -8.70 -21.49 -11.35
C ARG A 327 -8.35 -22.38 -10.13
N MET A 328 -7.40 -21.95 -9.31
CA MET A 328 -6.95 -22.64 -8.10
C MET A 328 -7.67 -22.16 -6.83
N GLY A 329 -8.56 -21.17 -6.94
CA GLY A 329 -9.27 -20.59 -5.82
C GLY A 329 -10.34 -19.61 -6.24
N GLN A 330 -11.06 -19.10 -5.26
CA GLN A 330 -12.10 -18.08 -5.44
C GLN A 330 -11.69 -16.76 -4.77
N ILE A 331 -12.22 -15.66 -5.27
CA ILE A 331 -12.11 -14.36 -4.61
C ILE A 331 -13.07 -14.35 -3.42
N GLU A 332 -12.55 -14.10 -2.23
CA GLU A 332 -13.36 -14.02 -1.01
C GLU A 332 -14.46 -12.94 -1.12
N GLY A 333 -15.65 -13.24 -0.59
CA GLY A 333 -16.77 -12.32 -0.58
C GLY A 333 -16.45 -10.94 0.02
N SER A 334 -15.56 -10.92 1.03
CA SER A 334 -15.13 -9.69 1.72
C SER A 334 -14.37 -8.69 0.85
N VAL A 335 -13.80 -9.14 -0.28
CA VAL A 335 -13.04 -8.30 -1.24
C VAL A 335 -13.57 -8.44 -2.66
N ASN A 336 -14.50 -9.36 -2.93
CA ASN A 336 -15.13 -9.51 -4.23
C ASN A 336 -16.00 -8.30 -4.55
N ILE A 337 -15.95 -7.82 -5.81
CA ILE A 337 -16.75 -6.70 -6.26
C ILE A 337 -18.25 -6.94 -6.10
N ASN A 338 -18.69 -8.19 -6.11
CA ASN A 338 -20.11 -8.55 -5.99
C ASN A 338 -20.75 -8.02 -4.69
N ARG A 339 -19.95 -7.65 -3.66
CA ARG A 339 -20.46 -6.97 -2.45
C ARG A 339 -21.00 -5.56 -2.74
N PHE A 340 -20.70 -5.00 -3.91
CA PHE A 340 -21.22 -3.72 -4.39
C PHE A 340 -22.16 -3.89 -5.58
N LYS A 341 -22.75 -5.07 -5.79
CA LYS A 341 -23.58 -5.38 -6.97
C LYS A 341 -24.68 -4.35 -7.23
N THR A 342 -25.28 -3.81 -6.18
CA THR A 342 -26.32 -2.77 -6.28
C THR A 342 -25.83 -1.47 -6.91
N LEU A 343 -24.52 -1.19 -6.92
CA LEU A 343 -23.95 0.02 -7.51
C LEU A 343 -23.74 -0.11 -9.03
N TYR A 344 -23.66 -1.33 -9.56
CA TYR A 344 -23.40 -1.57 -10.97
C TYR A 344 -24.43 -2.46 -11.66
N SER A 345 -25.55 -2.82 -11.01
CA SER A 345 -26.67 -3.54 -11.62
C SER A 345 -27.30 -2.82 -12.82
N LYS A 346 -26.95 -1.55 -13.05
CA LYS A 346 -27.36 -0.78 -14.23
C LYS A 346 -26.58 -1.15 -15.50
N PHE A 347 -25.56 -1.99 -15.41
CA PHE A 347 -24.73 -2.43 -16.54
C PHE A 347 -25.05 -3.88 -16.98
N GLU A 348 -25.96 -4.56 -16.29
CA GLU A 348 -26.59 -5.80 -16.71
C GLU A 348 -27.81 -5.45 -17.60
#